data_ecabe7ff9fe72b3d40f63030aaee1d7b
#
_entry.id   ecabe7ff9fe72b3d40f63030aaee1d7b
#
_cell.length_a   1.000
_cell.length_b   1.000
_cell.length_c   1.000
_cell.angle_alpha   90.00
_cell.angle_beta   90.00
_cell.angle_gamma   90.00
#
_symmetry.space_group_name_H-M   'P 1'
#
loop_
_entity.id
_entity.type
_entity.pdbx_description
1 polymer ?
#
loop_
_entity_poly.entity_id
_entity_poly.type
_entity_poly.pdbx_seq_one_letter_code
_entity_poly.pdbx_strand_id
1 'polypeptide(L)'
;MIQIGDVVVSLDVFQEKFLCDLGACKGACCIEGDAGAPVELDEVMELEEVLPVIWDELASEARAVIEKQGVVYTDQEGDLVTSIVNNKDCVFTCYDENGCCYCAIEKAYREGKTAFYKPVSCHLYPIRIGDYGPYKAVNYNPVSYTHLRAHETKANL
;
A
#
# COMPACT_ATOMS: atom_id res chain seq x y z
N MET A 1 3.59 19.60 14.99
CA MET A 1 3.65 19.73 13.54
C MET A 1 4.89 20.52 13.16
N ILE A 2 5.67 20.00 12.23
CA ILE A 2 6.93 20.61 11.81
C ILE A 2 6.83 20.92 10.33
N GLN A 3 7.21 22.15 9.95
CA GLN A 3 7.24 22.56 8.56
C GLN A 3 8.67 22.51 8.02
N ILE A 4 8.85 21.88 6.88
CA ILE A 4 10.13 21.78 6.18
C ILE A 4 9.87 22.17 4.71
N GLY A 5 10.16 23.42 4.35
CA GLY A 5 9.83 23.92 3.02
C GLY A 5 8.32 23.86 2.77
N ASP A 6 7.92 23.17 1.72
CA ASP A 6 6.52 23.00 1.34
C ASP A 6 5.88 21.74 1.95
N VAL A 7 6.55 21.13 2.93
CA VAL A 7 6.08 19.92 3.58
C VAL A 7 5.79 20.19 5.05
N VAL A 8 4.61 19.76 5.50
CA VAL A 8 4.21 19.82 6.90
C VAL A 8 4.15 18.39 7.44
N VAL A 9 4.88 18.11 8.51
CA VAL A 9 5.01 16.77 9.08
C VAL A 9 4.37 16.71 10.45
N SER A 10 3.47 15.76 10.65
CA SER A 10 2.86 15.48 11.95
C SER A 10 3.92 15.00 12.95
N LEU A 11 3.80 15.41 14.20
CA LEU A 11 4.70 14.94 15.26
C LEU A 11 4.63 13.42 15.45
N ASP A 12 3.50 12.81 15.16
CA ASP A 12 3.32 11.36 15.28
C ASP A 12 4.32 10.60 14.43
N VAL A 13 4.71 11.16 13.27
CA VAL A 13 5.70 10.54 12.38
C VAL A 13 7.05 10.37 13.10
N PHE A 14 7.37 11.27 14.02
CA PHE A 14 8.62 11.22 14.79
C PHE A 14 8.49 10.47 16.10
N GLN A 15 7.31 10.47 16.69
CA GLN A 15 7.06 9.89 18.00
C GLN A 15 6.71 8.40 17.92
N GLU A 16 5.95 8.03 16.91
CA GLU A 16 5.54 6.64 16.74
C GLU A 16 6.69 5.82 16.12
N LYS A 17 6.87 4.65 16.67
CA LYS A 17 7.91 3.71 16.21
C LYS A 17 7.21 2.49 15.61
N PHE A 18 7.59 2.16 14.43
CA PHE A 18 6.99 1.03 13.73
C PHE A 18 8.03 0.27 12.93
N LEU A 19 7.72 -0.99 12.69
CA LEU A 19 8.54 -1.91 11.92
C LEU A 19 7.60 -2.91 11.26
N CYS A 20 7.86 -3.21 10.02
CA CYS A 20 7.07 -4.22 9.33
C CYS A 20 7.51 -5.61 9.77
N ASP A 21 6.64 -6.31 10.45
CA ASP A 21 6.88 -7.67 10.91
C ASP A 21 5.88 -8.61 10.22
N LEU A 22 6.31 -9.21 9.12
CA LEU A 22 5.46 -10.12 8.35
C LEU A 22 5.05 -11.37 9.13
N GLY A 23 5.86 -11.78 10.11
CA GLY A 23 5.50 -12.90 10.97
C GLY A 23 4.27 -12.63 11.82
N ALA A 24 4.09 -11.39 12.24
CA ALA A 24 2.93 -10.96 13.03
C ALA A 24 1.77 -10.51 12.15
N CYS A 25 2.03 -9.69 11.13
CA CYS A 25 0.99 -9.06 10.33
C CYS A 25 0.54 -9.88 9.12
N LYS A 26 1.39 -10.77 8.62
CA LYS A 26 1.12 -11.59 7.43
C LYS A 26 0.71 -10.77 6.21
N GLY A 27 1.26 -9.58 6.07
CA GLY A 27 0.99 -8.70 4.94
C GLY A 27 -0.33 -7.96 5.02
N ALA A 28 -0.82 -7.67 6.21
CA ALA A 28 -2.14 -7.06 6.42
C ALA A 28 -2.37 -5.75 5.67
N CYS A 29 -1.32 -5.00 5.35
CA CYS A 29 -1.47 -3.74 4.59
C CYS A 29 -2.05 -3.93 3.18
N CYS A 30 -2.04 -5.16 2.66
CA CYS A 30 -2.66 -5.47 1.36
C CYS A 30 -4.14 -5.87 1.49
N ILE A 31 -4.61 -6.15 2.70
CA ILE A 31 -5.95 -6.70 2.92
C ILE A 31 -6.80 -5.87 3.88
N GLU A 32 -6.25 -4.78 4.41
CA GLU A 32 -6.95 -3.92 5.35
C GLU A 32 -7.43 -2.65 4.68
N GLY A 33 -8.63 -2.25 5.06
CA GLY A 33 -9.23 -1.01 4.63
C GLY A 33 -10.49 -1.23 3.81
N ASP A 34 -11.29 -0.18 3.73
CA ASP A 34 -12.55 -0.17 2.99
C ASP A 34 -12.36 0.23 1.52
N ALA A 35 -11.14 0.62 1.16
CA ALA A 35 -10.79 1.05 -0.18
C ALA A 35 -9.37 0.59 -0.52
N GLY A 36 -9.02 0.67 -1.79
CA GLY A 36 -7.67 0.35 -2.23
C GLY A 36 -6.63 1.39 -1.77
N ALA A 37 -5.37 1.14 -2.10
CA ALA A 37 -4.30 2.06 -1.78
C ALA A 37 -4.36 3.30 -2.67
N PRO A 38 -4.20 4.52 -2.11
CA PRO A 38 -4.14 5.73 -2.91
C PRO A 38 -2.99 5.71 -3.92
N VAL A 39 -3.25 6.18 -5.13
CA VAL A 39 -2.25 6.23 -6.20
C VAL A 39 -2.31 7.56 -6.94
N GLU A 40 -1.18 7.94 -7.51
CA GLU A 40 -1.08 9.11 -8.38
C GLU A 40 -1.30 8.69 -9.84
N LEU A 41 -1.60 9.65 -10.72
CA LEU A 41 -1.87 9.36 -12.13
C LEU A 41 -0.69 8.70 -12.84
N ASP A 42 0.53 9.12 -12.55
CA ASP A 42 1.72 8.50 -13.13
C ASP A 42 1.91 7.07 -12.64
N GLU A 43 1.49 6.78 -11.40
CA GLU A 43 1.52 5.41 -10.87
C GLU A 43 0.51 4.50 -11.56
N VAL A 44 -0.60 5.04 -12.04
CA VAL A 44 -1.59 4.25 -12.80
C VAL A 44 -0.95 3.68 -14.06
N MET A 45 -0.15 4.49 -14.76
CA MET A 45 0.56 4.03 -15.95
C MET A 45 1.53 2.89 -15.61
N GLU A 46 2.27 3.05 -14.52
CA GLU A 46 3.18 2.01 -14.02
C GLU A 46 2.43 0.72 -13.69
N LEU A 47 1.26 0.85 -13.05
CA LEU A 47 0.43 -0.31 -12.72
C LEU A 47 -0.06 -1.04 -13.96
N GLU A 48 -0.45 -0.29 -14.99
CA GLU A 48 -0.89 -0.88 -16.26
C GLU A 48 0.26 -1.55 -16.99
N GLU A 49 1.45 -0.96 -16.96
CA GLU A 49 2.64 -1.53 -17.60
C GLU A 49 3.11 -2.83 -16.93
N VAL A 50 3.00 -2.92 -15.61
CA VAL A 50 3.43 -4.11 -14.88
C VAL A 50 2.41 -5.25 -14.98
N LEU A 51 1.16 -4.93 -15.30
CA LEU A 51 0.06 -5.89 -15.29
C LEU A 51 0.33 -7.15 -16.10
N PRO A 52 0.82 -7.09 -17.36
CA PRO A 52 1.14 -8.30 -18.13
C PRO A 52 2.20 -9.18 -17.45
N VAL A 53 3.12 -8.56 -16.73
CA VAL A 53 4.23 -9.26 -16.07
C VAL A 53 3.72 -10.12 -14.91
N ILE A 54 2.69 -9.65 -14.20
CA ILE A 54 2.18 -10.29 -13.00
C ILE A 54 0.83 -10.99 -13.18
N TRP A 55 0.27 -10.94 -14.39
CA TRP A 55 -1.09 -11.41 -14.65
C TRP A 55 -1.34 -12.84 -14.17
N ASP A 56 -0.40 -13.74 -14.40
CA ASP A 56 -0.54 -15.16 -14.04
C ASP A 56 -0.43 -15.40 -12.54
N GLU A 57 0.14 -14.45 -11.79
CA GLU A 57 0.25 -14.54 -10.34
C GLU A 57 -1.04 -14.11 -9.64
N LEU A 58 -1.89 -13.35 -10.33
CA LEU A 58 -3.10 -12.80 -9.73
C LEU A 58 -4.20 -13.85 -9.57
N ALA A 59 -4.98 -13.72 -8.50
CA ALA A 59 -6.16 -14.57 -8.30
C ALA A 59 -7.19 -14.34 -9.41
N SER A 60 -7.99 -15.36 -9.72
CA SER A 60 -9.01 -15.26 -10.76
C SER A 60 -10.03 -14.15 -10.47
N GLU A 61 -10.40 -13.96 -9.21
CA GLU A 61 -11.30 -12.91 -8.77
C GLU A 61 -10.70 -11.52 -9.01
N ALA A 62 -9.41 -11.38 -8.77
CA ALA A 62 -8.70 -10.12 -9.03
C ALA A 62 -8.65 -9.81 -10.52
N ARG A 63 -8.36 -10.81 -11.35
CA ARG A 63 -8.37 -10.63 -12.81
C ARG A 63 -9.74 -10.19 -13.31
N ALA A 64 -10.80 -10.79 -12.77
CA ALA A 64 -12.18 -10.42 -13.14
C ALA A 64 -12.48 -8.96 -12.80
N VAL A 65 -12.05 -8.49 -11.63
CA VAL A 65 -12.21 -7.10 -11.23
C VAL A 65 -11.44 -6.17 -12.18
N ILE A 66 -10.20 -6.50 -12.49
CA ILE A 66 -9.36 -5.69 -13.38
C ILE A 66 -9.98 -5.62 -14.79
N GLU A 67 -10.49 -6.72 -15.30
CA GLU A 67 -11.14 -6.75 -16.62
C GLU A 67 -12.41 -5.92 -16.64
N LYS A 68 -13.11 -5.84 -15.51
CA LYS A 68 -14.38 -5.11 -15.40
C LYS A 68 -14.18 -3.62 -15.20
N GLN A 69 -13.27 -3.21 -14.31
CA GLN A 69 -13.13 -1.82 -13.91
C GLN A 69 -11.72 -1.25 -13.99
N GLY A 70 -10.71 -2.07 -14.33
CA GLY A 70 -9.33 -1.64 -14.40
C GLY A 70 -8.58 -1.82 -13.09
N VAL A 71 -7.32 -1.37 -13.08
CA VAL A 71 -6.42 -1.51 -11.93
C VAL A 71 -6.70 -0.52 -10.81
N VAL A 72 -7.45 0.55 -11.10
CA VAL A 72 -7.78 1.62 -10.15
C VAL A 72 -9.24 2.04 -10.31
N TYR A 73 -9.76 2.67 -9.27
CA TYR A 73 -11.09 3.30 -9.32
C TYR A 73 -11.08 4.54 -8.43
N THR A 74 -12.12 5.35 -8.55
CA THR A 74 -12.30 6.53 -7.69
C THR A 74 -13.19 6.13 -6.52
N ASP A 75 -12.71 6.34 -5.30
CA ASP A 75 -13.46 6.00 -4.10
C ASP A 75 -14.54 7.03 -3.78
N GLN A 76 -15.22 6.86 -2.65
CA GLN A 76 -16.31 7.75 -2.25
C GLN A 76 -15.85 9.16 -1.91
N GLU A 77 -14.59 9.31 -1.56
CA GLU A 77 -13.99 10.60 -1.24
C GLU A 77 -13.44 11.32 -2.48
N GLY A 78 -13.49 10.67 -3.62
CA GLY A 78 -12.99 11.20 -4.87
C GLY A 78 -11.51 10.92 -5.13
N ASP A 79 -10.91 10.07 -4.32
CA ASP A 79 -9.50 9.71 -4.46
C ASP A 79 -9.32 8.51 -5.39
N LEU A 80 -8.24 8.55 -6.16
CA LEU A 80 -7.88 7.45 -7.04
C LEU A 80 -7.14 6.39 -6.23
N VAL A 81 -7.70 5.16 -6.21
CA VAL A 81 -7.18 4.06 -5.41
C VAL A 81 -7.09 2.78 -6.22
N THR A 82 -6.26 1.84 -5.79
CA THR A 82 -6.18 0.53 -6.44
C THR A 82 -7.51 -0.21 -6.32
N SER A 83 -7.86 -1.00 -7.33
CA SER A 83 -9.05 -1.85 -7.29
C SER A 83 -8.93 -2.90 -6.18
N ILE A 84 -10.07 -3.30 -5.63
CA ILE A 84 -10.14 -4.29 -4.55
C ILE A 84 -11.13 -5.39 -4.90
N VAL A 85 -10.93 -6.56 -4.29
CA VAL A 85 -11.78 -7.73 -4.48
C VAL A 85 -12.69 -7.85 -3.25
N ASN A 86 -14.01 -7.94 -3.48
CA ASN A 86 -15.03 -8.12 -2.42
C ASN A 86 -14.90 -7.08 -1.29
N ASN A 87 -14.57 -5.84 -1.64
CA ASN A 87 -14.40 -4.73 -0.69
C ASN A 87 -13.34 -5.00 0.38
N LYS A 88 -12.35 -5.80 0.07
CA LYS A 88 -11.34 -6.21 1.05
C LYS A 88 -9.92 -6.19 0.48
N ASP A 89 -9.57 -7.20 -0.30
CA ASP A 89 -8.19 -7.41 -0.75
C ASP A 89 -7.88 -6.54 -1.96
N CYS A 90 -6.70 -5.88 -1.95
CA CYS A 90 -6.17 -5.24 -3.15
C CYS A 90 -6.03 -6.28 -4.27
N VAL A 91 -6.31 -5.90 -5.51
CA VAL A 91 -6.23 -6.82 -6.66
C VAL A 91 -4.84 -7.41 -6.89
N PHE A 92 -3.79 -6.75 -6.37
CA PHE A 92 -2.42 -7.23 -6.49
C PHE A 92 -2.00 -8.15 -5.35
N THR A 93 -2.92 -8.48 -4.44
CA THR A 93 -2.65 -9.36 -3.30
C THR A 93 -2.56 -10.80 -3.72
N CYS A 94 -1.50 -11.48 -3.27
CA CYS A 94 -1.30 -12.91 -3.42
C CYS A 94 -1.01 -13.52 -2.05
N TYR A 95 -1.15 -14.82 -1.92
CA TYR A 95 -0.89 -15.55 -0.68
C TYR A 95 0.14 -16.64 -0.91
N ASP A 96 1.05 -16.80 0.04
CA ASP A 96 2.00 -17.90 0.00
C ASP A 96 1.41 -19.15 0.68
N GLU A 97 2.22 -20.21 0.77
CA GLU A 97 1.80 -21.49 1.35
C GLU A 97 1.42 -21.38 2.83
N ASN A 98 1.94 -20.38 3.51
CA ASN A 98 1.69 -20.14 4.93
C ASN A 98 0.52 -19.19 5.20
N GLY A 99 -0.16 -18.74 4.15
CA GLY A 99 -1.25 -17.79 4.26
C GLY A 99 -0.78 -16.34 4.46
N CYS A 100 0.52 -16.08 4.34
CA CYS A 100 1.04 -14.72 4.39
C CYS A 100 0.76 -14.04 3.05
N CYS A 101 0.15 -12.86 3.08
CA CYS A 101 -0.11 -12.15 1.86
C CYS A 101 1.08 -11.30 1.44
N TYR A 102 1.22 -11.12 0.14
CA TYR A 102 2.27 -10.30 -0.46
C TYR A 102 1.70 -9.61 -1.70
N CYS A 103 2.40 -8.57 -2.14
CA CYS A 103 2.05 -7.87 -3.37
C CYS A 103 2.74 -8.52 -4.57
N ALA A 104 1.97 -8.87 -5.59
CA ALA A 104 2.53 -9.46 -6.82
C ALA A 104 3.52 -8.52 -7.50
N ILE A 105 3.31 -7.21 -7.42
CA ILE A 105 4.20 -6.20 -7.99
C ILE A 105 5.54 -6.22 -7.25
N GLU A 106 5.50 -6.23 -5.92
CA GLU A 106 6.72 -6.29 -5.10
C GLU A 106 7.52 -7.56 -5.39
N LYS A 107 6.82 -8.69 -5.53
CA LYS A 107 7.47 -9.96 -5.87
C LYS A 107 8.18 -9.85 -7.22
N ALA A 108 7.48 -9.33 -8.23
CA ALA A 108 8.06 -9.14 -9.56
C ALA A 108 9.28 -8.20 -9.54
N TYR A 109 9.21 -7.16 -8.74
CA TYR A 109 10.33 -6.24 -8.55
C TYR A 109 11.54 -6.96 -7.93
N ARG A 110 11.31 -7.74 -6.88
CA ARG A 110 12.39 -8.49 -6.22
C ARG A 110 13.01 -9.56 -7.13
N GLU A 111 12.22 -10.09 -8.06
CA GLU A 111 12.68 -11.05 -9.06
C GLU A 111 13.32 -10.40 -10.29
N GLY A 112 13.38 -9.08 -10.32
CA GLY A 112 13.98 -8.33 -11.42
C GLY A 112 13.12 -8.23 -12.67
N LYS A 113 11.84 -8.54 -12.58
CA LYS A 113 10.91 -8.54 -13.72
C LYS A 113 10.34 -7.18 -14.05
N THR A 114 10.37 -6.25 -13.10
CA THR A 114 9.90 -4.87 -13.26
C THR A 114 10.76 -3.92 -12.45
N ALA A 115 10.85 -2.68 -12.93
CA ALA A 115 11.51 -1.61 -12.19
C ALA A 115 10.57 -0.90 -11.20
N PHE A 116 9.26 -1.12 -11.33
CA PHE A 116 8.26 -0.53 -10.45
C PHE A 116 8.11 -1.38 -9.19
N TYR A 117 8.42 -0.77 -8.03
CA TYR A 117 8.36 -1.49 -6.76
C TYR A 117 6.91 -1.71 -6.31
N LYS A 118 6.16 -0.67 -6.14
CA LYS A 118 4.72 -0.61 -5.86
C LYS A 118 4.35 0.84 -5.57
N PRO A 119 3.06 1.20 -5.50
CA PRO A 119 2.67 2.58 -5.20
C PRO A 119 3.31 3.10 -3.91
N VAL A 120 3.64 4.38 -3.91
CA VAL A 120 4.30 5.04 -2.77
C VAL A 120 3.48 4.85 -1.48
N SER A 121 2.16 4.96 -1.58
CA SER A 121 1.29 4.78 -0.42
C SER A 121 1.39 3.38 0.19
N CYS A 122 1.72 2.38 -0.61
CA CYS A 122 1.89 1.01 -0.14
C CYS A 122 3.22 0.81 0.58
N HIS A 123 4.31 1.30 0.01
CA HIS A 123 5.63 1.05 0.62
C HIS A 123 5.99 2.06 1.71
N LEU A 124 5.29 3.16 1.82
CA LEU A 124 5.44 4.10 2.94
C LEU A 124 4.47 3.83 4.09
N TYR A 125 3.48 2.96 3.90
CA TYR A 125 2.51 2.65 4.95
C TYR A 125 3.24 2.26 6.25
N PRO A 126 2.90 2.81 7.42
CA PRO A 126 1.72 3.60 7.75
C PRO A 126 1.86 5.12 7.57
N ILE A 127 2.88 5.58 6.89
CA ILE A 127 3.03 6.99 6.59
C ILE A 127 2.14 7.33 5.38
N ARG A 128 1.39 8.42 5.48
CA ARG A 128 0.53 8.91 4.42
C ARG A 128 0.93 10.33 4.03
N ILE A 129 0.98 10.56 2.73
CA ILE A 129 1.26 11.88 2.17
C ILE A 129 -0.02 12.34 1.48
N GLY A 130 -0.46 13.54 1.82
CA GLY A 130 -1.66 14.15 1.24
C GLY A 130 -1.45 15.63 1.01
N ASP A 131 -2.45 16.26 0.43
CA ASP A 131 -2.43 17.69 0.20
C ASP A 131 -3.03 18.44 1.39
N TYR A 132 -2.41 19.57 1.72
CA TYR A 132 -2.86 20.44 2.79
C TYR A 132 -2.69 21.89 2.32
N GLY A 133 -3.68 22.38 1.57
CA GLY A 133 -3.57 23.68 0.92
C GLY A 133 -2.38 23.72 -0.04
N PRO A 134 -1.49 24.71 0.13
CA PRO A 134 -0.28 24.79 -0.72
C PRO A 134 0.84 23.84 -0.28
N TYR A 135 0.62 23.06 0.79
CA TYR A 135 1.62 22.19 1.38
C TYR A 135 1.32 20.72 1.13
N LYS A 136 2.36 19.89 1.21
CA LYS A 136 2.21 18.44 1.35
C LYS A 136 2.22 18.09 2.83
N ALA A 137 1.25 17.32 3.26
CA ALA A 137 1.15 16.87 4.65
C ALA A 137 1.64 15.43 4.76
N VAL A 138 2.53 15.18 5.71
CA VAL A 138 3.04 13.85 6.02
C VAL A 138 2.49 13.44 7.37
N ASN A 139 1.68 12.39 7.39
CA ASN A 139 0.97 11.93 8.58
C ASN A 139 1.26 10.47 8.86
N TYR A 140 1.15 10.12 10.14
CA TYR A 140 1.12 8.72 10.57
C TYR A 140 -0.33 8.26 10.62
N ASN A 141 -0.62 7.16 9.94
CA ASN A 141 -1.96 6.57 9.94
C ASN A 141 -1.99 5.48 11.02
N PRO A 142 -2.68 5.71 12.15
CA PRO A 142 -2.72 4.73 13.22
C PRO A 142 -3.28 3.40 12.73
N VAL A 143 -2.60 2.32 13.09
CA VAL A 143 -3.01 0.97 12.74
C VAL A 143 -3.34 0.19 14.00
N SER A 144 -4.35 -0.66 13.90
CA SER A 144 -4.77 -1.49 15.01
C SER A 144 -3.87 -2.72 15.21
N TYR A 145 -2.94 -2.96 14.30
CA TYR A 145 -2.09 -4.14 14.34
C TYR A 145 -0.75 -3.88 14.98
N THR A 146 -0.30 -4.88 15.67
CA THR A 146 1.01 -4.90 16.27
C THR A 146 2.12 -4.97 15.24
N HIS A 147 1.82 -5.40 14.04
CA HIS A 147 2.81 -5.60 12.99
C HIS A 147 3.60 -4.34 12.62
N LEU A 148 3.00 -3.17 12.79
CA LEU A 148 3.65 -1.91 12.45
C LEU A 148 4.25 -1.21 13.66
N ARG A 149 4.23 -1.87 14.82
CA ARG A 149 4.68 -1.27 16.06
C ARG A 149 6.13 -1.59 16.34
N ALA A 150 7.01 -0.80 15.81
CA ALA A 150 8.44 -0.96 16.09
C ALA A 150 8.78 -0.74 17.55
N HIS A 151 7.94 -0.01 18.31
CA HIS A 151 8.19 0.20 19.73
C HIS A 151 8.18 -1.10 20.52
N GLU A 152 7.42 -2.09 20.11
CA GLU A 152 7.42 -3.40 20.74
C GLU A 152 8.74 -4.13 20.47
N THR A 153 9.19 -4.08 19.24
CA THR A 153 10.49 -4.61 18.85
C THR A 153 11.60 -3.79 19.50
N LYS A 154 11.44 -2.49 19.50
CA LYS A 154 12.43 -1.57 20.02
C LYS A 154 12.60 -1.70 21.52
N ALA A 155 11.54 -2.01 22.24
CA ALA A 155 11.61 -2.26 23.66
C ALA A 155 12.44 -3.50 23.98
N ASN A 156 12.58 -4.39 23.01
CA ASN A 156 13.34 -5.62 23.12
C ASN A 156 14.79 -5.46 22.64
N LEU A 157 15.08 -4.30 22.12
CA LEU A 157 16.43 -3.98 21.69
C LEU A 157 17.18 -3.28 22.83
#